data_8c4313a0b0bc0d1b3f2d38e79dd3ab2d
#
_entry.id   8c4313a0b0bc0d1b3f2d38e79dd3ab2d
#
_cell.length_a   1.000
_cell.length_b   1.000
_cell.length_c   1.000
_cell.angle_alpha   90.00
_cell.angle_beta   90.00
_cell.angle_gamma   90.00
#
_symmetry.space_group_name_H-M   'P 1'
#
loop_
_entity.id
_entity.type
_entity.pdbx_description
1 polymer ?
#
loop_
_entity_poly.entity_id
_entity_poly.type
_entity_poly.pdbx_seq_one_letter_code
_entity_poly.pdbx_strand_id
1 'polypeptide(L)'
;MVKNATAYKTITGPEIIEALGGLIGEADKAALTAEVAGETAETFRHAVVQSFDGWIDDDMAFVQKFGFDLSAITKPVLVWQGDDDFMVPRAHSEWLVKHIPTATLNFIPGHGHISLVTAYRSQIIKQALELLKA
;
A
#
# COMPACT_ATOMS: atom_id res chain seq x y z
N MET A 1 -15.68 -9.37 7.50
CA MET A 1 -14.25 -9.51 7.83
C MET A 1 -13.94 -10.73 8.68
N VAL A 2 -14.45 -10.90 9.88
CA VAL A 2 -14.05 -11.98 10.80
C VAL A 2 -14.21 -13.42 10.25
N LYS A 3 -15.15 -13.68 9.34
CA LYS A 3 -15.36 -15.04 8.78
C LYS A 3 -14.20 -15.54 7.91
N ASN A 4 -13.36 -14.65 7.36
CA ASN A 4 -12.24 -15.04 6.50
C ASN A 4 -10.88 -14.96 7.21
N ALA A 5 -10.83 -14.43 8.41
CA ALA A 5 -9.59 -14.21 9.13
C ALA A 5 -8.75 -15.49 9.30
N THR A 6 -9.42 -16.63 9.60
CA THR A 6 -8.72 -17.91 9.77
C THR A 6 -8.06 -18.39 8.48
N ALA A 7 -8.61 -18.05 7.30
CA ALA A 7 -8.05 -18.43 6.01
C ALA A 7 -6.68 -17.79 5.76
N TYR A 8 -6.45 -16.58 6.28
CA TYR A 8 -5.15 -15.89 6.12
C TYR A 8 -3.99 -16.57 6.85
N LYS A 9 -4.26 -17.42 7.86
CA LYS A 9 -3.21 -18.18 8.56
C LYS A 9 -2.53 -19.23 7.68
N THR A 10 -3.19 -19.66 6.60
CA THR A 10 -2.69 -20.69 5.68
C THR A 10 -2.72 -20.25 4.23
N ILE A 11 -3.02 -18.97 3.97
CA ILE A 11 -3.20 -18.44 2.61
C ILE A 11 -1.96 -18.70 1.74
N THR A 12 -2.20 -19.07 0.49
CA THR A 12 -1.19 -19.35 -0.53
C THR A 12 -1.11 -18.24 -1.57
N GLY A 13 -0.05 -18.19 -2.38
CA GLY A 13 0.09 -17.21 -3.46
C GLY A 13 -1.10 -17.19 -4.43
N PRO A 14 -1.55 -18.32 -4.98
CA PRO A 14 -2.75 -18.37 -5.82
C PRO A 14 -4.01 -17.82 -5.14
N GLU A 15 -4.21 -18.11 -3.87
CA GLU A 15 -5.36 -17.60 -3.10
C GLU A 15 -5.26 -16.08 -2.85
N ILE A 16 -4.06 -15.50 -2.75
CA ILE A 16 -3.87 -14.05 -2.73
C ILE A 16 -4.34 -13.41 -4.03
N ILE A 17 -3.96 -14.00 -5.18
CA ILE A 17 -4.36 -13.49 -6.50
C ILE A 17 -5.89 -13.48 -6.62
N GLU A 18 -6.53 -14.56 -6.20
CA GLU A 18 -8.00 -14.69 -6.19
C GLU A 18 -8.66 -13.68 -5.23
N ALA A 19 -8.11 -13.55 -4.01
CA ALA A 19 -8.65 -12.66 -2.98
C ALA A 19 -8.57 -11.17 -3.37
N LEU A 20 -7.54 -10.77 -4.10
CA LEU A 20 -7.39 -9.41 -4.60
C LEU A 20 -8.39 -9.09 -5.72
N GLY A 21 -8.75 -10.06 -6.55
CA GLY A 21 -9.85 -9.99 -7.52
C GLY A 21 -9.96 -8.68 -8.27
N GLY A 22 -11.08 -7.97 -8.06
CA GLY A 22 -11.38 -6.68 -8.69
C GLY A 22 -10.64 -5.47 -8.10
N LEU A 23 -9.81 -5.67 -7.07
CA LEU A 23 -9.01 -4.60 -6.45
C LEU A 23 -7.71 -4.33 -7.21
N ILE A 24 -7.36 -5.17 -8.20
CA ILE A 24 -6.14 -5.04 -8.99
C ILE A 24 -6.45 -4.92 -10.48
N GLY A 25 -5.80 -3.93 -11.13
CA GLY A 25 -5.83 -3.74 -12.57
C GLY A 25 -4.89 -4.70 -13.32
N GLU A 26 -4.79 -4.56 -14.63
CA GLU A 26 -3.96 -5.44 -15.47
C GLU A 26 -2.46 -5.31 -15.16
N ALA A 27 -2.00 -4.09 -14.85
CA ALA A 27 -0.61 -3.86 -14.47
C ALA A 27 -0.24 -4.60 -13.16
N ASP A 28 -1.12 -4.57 -12.18
CA ASP A 28 -0.92 -5.27 -10.91
C ASP A 28 -0.98 -6.78 -11.07
N LYS A 29 -1.91 -7.30 -11.88
CA LYS A 29 -1.97 -8.73 -12.22
C LYS A 29 -0.68 -9.22 -12.86
N ALA A 30 -0.12 -8.42 -13.76
CA ALA A 30 1.15 -8.75 -14.42
C ALA A 30 2.34 -8.70 -13.44
N ALA A 31 2.32 -7.78 -12.47
CA ALA A 31 3.36 -7.65 -11.45
C ALA A 31 3.27 -8.72 -10.37
N LEU A 32 2.08 -9.27 -10.14
CA LEU A 32 1.80 -10.31 -9.14
C LEU A 32 2.24 -11.69 -9.64
N THR A 33 3.54 -11.83 -9.91
CA THR A 33 4.14 -13.11 -10.28
C THR A 33 3.96 -14.16 -9.19
N ALA A 34 4.23 -15.43 -9.49
CA ALA A 34 4.16 -16.51 -8.49
C ALA A 34 5.06 -16.25 -7.28
N GLU A 35 6.24 -15.63 -7.50
CA GLU A 35 7.18 -15.23 -6.45
C GLU A 35 6.58 -14.12 -5.57
N VAL A 36 6.15 -13.02 -6.19
CA VAL A 36 5.54 -11.87 -5.46
C VAL A 36 4.28 -12.29 -4.71
N ALA A 37 3.43 -13.11 -5.32
CA ALA A 37 2.23 -13.64 -4.67
C ALA A 37 2.59 -14.55 -3.47
N GLY A 38 3.65 -15.36 -3.60
CA GLY A 38 4.17 -16.21 -2.54
C GLY A 38 4.69 -15.40 -1.35
N GLU A 39 5.51 -14.38 -1.60
CA GLU A 39 6.03 -13.45 -0.57
C GLU A 39 4.89 -12.68 0.11
N THR A 40 3.90 -12.23 -0.67
CA THR A 40 2.70 -11.56 -0.15
C THR A 40 1.92 -12.49 0.79
N ALA A 41 1.70 -13.74 0.38
CA ALA A 41 1.02 -14.74 1.21
C ALA A 41 1.77 -15.00 2.52
N GLU A 42 3.10 -15.07 2.48
CA GLU A 42 3.94 -15.21 3.68
C GLU A 42 3.77 -14.00 4.62
N THR A 43 3.77 -12.79 4.08
CA THR A 43 3.54 -11.56 4.84
C THR A 43 2.19 -11.58 5.55
N PHE A 44 1.11 -11.96 4.84
CA PHE A 44 -0.21 -12.09 5.44
C PHE A 44 -0.25 -13.14 6.56
N ARG A 45 0.35 -14.32 6.34
CA ARG A 45 0.42 -15.36 7.38
C ARG A 45 1.14 -14.85 8.63
N HIS A 46 2.27 -14.14 8.45
CA HIS A 46 3.03 -13.57 9.57
C HIS A 46 2.24 -12.50 10.31
N ALA A 47 1.53 -11.63 9.60
CA ALA A 47 0.72 -10.56 10.19
C ALA A 47 -0.38 -11.09 11.14
N VAL A 48 -0.91 -12.29 10.86
CA VAL A 48 -2.02 -12.86 11.62
C VAL A 48 -1.64 -14.09 12.47
N VAL A 49 -0.34 -14.39 12.62
CA VAL A 49 0.13 -15.59 13.30
C VAL A 49 -0.34 -15.67 14.75
N GLN A 50 -0.30 -14.56 15.48
CA GLN A 50 -0.71 -14.49 16.87
C GLN A 50 -2.21 -14.18 17.03
N SER A 51 -2.65 -13.08 16.44
CA SER A 51 -4.04 -12.63 16.48
C SER A 51 -4.35 -11.73 15.27
N PHE A 52 -5.61 -11.34 15.13
CA PHE A 52 -6.06 -10.36 14.14
C PHE A 52 -6.23 -8.95 14.71
N ASP A 53 -5.89 -8.76 15.99
CA ASP A 53 -6.16 -7.49 16.69
C ASP A 53 -5.46 -6.32 16.01
N GLY A 54 -4.19 -6.49 15.63
CA GLY A 54 -3.45 -5.45 14.91
C GLY A 54 -4.10 -5.04 13.59
N TRP A 55 -4.64 -5.99 12.81
CA TRP A 55 -5.37 -5.69 11.59
C TRP A 55 -6.68 -4.95 11.87
N ILE A 56 -7.40 -5.36 12.91
CA ILE A 56 -8.64 -4.69 13.32
C ILE A 56 -8.32 -3.26 13.79
N ASP A 57 -7.26 -3.06 14.54
CA ASP A 57 -6.82 -1.74 15.01
C ASP A 57 -6.46 -0.82 13.84
N ASP A 58 -5.77 -1.32 12.81
CA ASP A 58 -5.46 -0.58 11.59
C ASP A 58 -6.74 -0.19 10.82
N ASP A 59 -7.67 -1.14 10.61
CA ASP A 59 -8.96 -0.85 9.97
C ASP A 59 -9.75 0.21 10.74
N MET A 60 -9.72 0.16 12.07
CA MET A 60 -10.37 1.16 12.92
C MET A 60 -9.69 2.52 12.84
N ALA A 61 -8.37 2.56 12.69
CA ALA A 61 -7.61 3.80 12.50
C ALA A 61 -7.95 4.48 11.17
N PHE A 62 -8.16 3.73 10.08
CA PHE A 62 -8.51 4.28 8.77
C PHE A 62 -9.84 5.04 8.74
N VAL A 63 -10.78 4.74 9.63
CA VAL A 63 -12.10 5.41 9.68
C VAL A 63 -12.15 6.55 10.70
N GLN A 64 -11.03 6.89 11.33
CA GLN A 64 -10.93 7.96 12.31
C GLN A 64 -10.22 9.18 11.74
N LYS A 65 -10.38 10.31 12.43
CA LYS A 65 -9.60 11.52 12.13
C LYS A 65 -8.13 11.30 12.52
N PHE A 66 -7.24 11.91 11.77
CA PHE A 66 -5.84 12.02 12.20
C PHE A 66 -5.79 12.64 13.62
N GLY A 67 -5.06 12.03 14.54
CA GLY A 67 -4.91 12.53 15.91
C GLY A 67 -3.94 13.72 16.02
N PHE A 68 -3.52 14.30 14.89
CA PHE A 68 -2.55 15.39 14.81
C PHE A 68 -2.85 16.29 13.59
N ASP A 69 -2.24 17.49 13.58
CA ASP A 69 -2.35 18.42 12.47
C ASP A 69 -1.34 18.07 11.37
N LEU A 70 -1.83 17.72 10.19
CA LEU A 70 -1.01 17.41 9.02
C LEU A 70 -0.16 18.60 8.56
N SER A 71 -0.62 19.83 8.80
CA SER A 71 0.13 21.04 8.45
C SER A 71 1.40 21.22 9.29
N ALA A 72 1.51 20.53 10.44
CA ALA A 72 2.69 20.52 11.28
C ALA A 72 3.81 19.61 10.76
N ILE A 73 3.59 18.85 9.70
CA ILE A 73 4.61 17.99 9.08
C ILE A 73 5.60 18.88 8.33
N THR A 74 6.82 18.99 8.87
CA THR A 74 7.89 19.83 8.30
C THR A 74 8.91 19.04 7.48
N LYS A 75 8.92 17.72 7.61
CA LYS A 75 9.82 16.85 6.83
C LYS A 75 9.26 16.61 5.43
N PRO A 76 10.11 16.48 4.40
CA PRO A 76 9.66 16.13 3.06
C PRO A 76 8.83 14.84 3.03
N VAL A 77 7.71 14.86 2.32
CA VAL A 77 6.84 13.70 2.12
C VAL A 77 6.75 13.41 0.63
N LEU A 78 7.10 12.21 0.23
CA LEU A 78 6.95 11.73 -1.15
C LEU A 78 5.72 10.81 -1.24
N VAL A 79 4.71 11.26 -1.96
CA VAL A 79 3.50 10.47 -2.23
C VAL A 79 3.65 9.87 -3.62
N TRP A 80 3.53 8.55 -3.72
CA TRP A 80 3.59 7.82 -4.99
C TRP A 80 2.24 7.18 -5.27
N GLN A 81 1.69 7.39 -6.46
CA GLN A 81 0.36 6.91 -6.85
C GLN A 81 0.38 6.45 -8.30
N GLY A 82 -0.13 5.26 -8.55
CA GLY A 82 -0.43 4.78 -9.90
C GLY A 82 -1.82 5.22 -10.36
N ASP A 83 -2.02 5.34 -11.68
CA ASP A 83 -3.34 5.70 -12.24
C ASP A 83 -4.29 4.49 -12.36
N ASP A 84 -3.76 3.27 -12.30
CA ASP A 84 -4.49 1.99 -12.33
C ASP A 84 -4.61 1.36 -10.92
N ASP A 85 -4.47 2.19 -9.85
CA ASP A 85 -4.61 1.74 -8.46
C ASP A 85 -6.09 1.70 -8.06
N PHE A 86 -6.64 0.48 -7.97
CA PHE A 86 -8.01 0.23 -7.54
C PHE A 86 -8.13 -0.03 -6.02
N MET A 87 -7.02 -0.15 -5.30
CA MET A 87 -7.02 -0.29 -3.84
C MET A 87 -7.11 1.07 -3.15
N VAL A 88 -6.34 2.05 -3.63
CA VAL A 88 -6.29 3.40 -3.05
C VAL A 88 -6.68 4.42 -4.13
N PRO A 89 -7.86 5.05 -4.02
CA PRO A 89 -8.31 6.05 -4.97
C PRO A 89 -7.34 7.25 -5.07
N ARG A 90 -7.11 7.73 -6.28
CA ARG A 90 -6.28 8.91 -6.57
C ARG A 90 -6.63 10.14 -5.70
N ALA A 91 -7.91 10.31 -5.38
CA ALA A 91 -8.36 11.40 -4.52
C ALA A 91 -7.67 11.43 -3.14
N HIS A 92 -7.20 10.28 -2.62
CA HIS A 92 -6.47 10.23 -1.36
C HIS A 92 -5.08 10.86 -1.49
N SER A 93 -4.34 10.54 -2.54
CA SER A 93 -3.01 11.12 -2.78
C SER A 93 -3.09 12.63 -3.07
N GLU A 94 -4.08 13.05 -3.85
CA GLU A 94 -4.36 14.47 -4.12
C GLU A 94 -4.74 15.23 -2.85
N TRP A 95 -5.52 14.59 -1.98
CA TRP A 95 -5.89 15.17 -0.69
C TRP A 95 -4.68 15.33 0.23
N LEU A 96 -3.80 14.31 0.30
CA LEU A 96 -2.59 14.35 1.11
C LEU A 96 -1.67 15.50 0.70
N VAL A 97 -1.37 15.66 -0.58
CA VAL A 97 -0.49 16.75 -1.05
C VAL A 97 -1.10 18.13 -0.88
N LYS A 98 -2.41 18.22 -0.78
CA LYS A 98 -3.11 19.48 -0.48
C LYS A 98 -3.02 19.86 1.00
N HIS A 99 -2.91 18.89 1.92
CA HIS A 99 -2.97 19.11 3.37
C HIS A 99 -1.62 19.00 4.07
N ILE A 100 -0.62 18.40 3.43
CA ILE A 100 0.74 18.31 3.94
C ILE A 100 1.61 19.29 3.15
N PRO A 101 2.09 20.42 3.75
CA PRO A 101 2.79 21.47 3.01
C PRO A 101 4.07 21.01 2.32
N THR A 102 4.69 19.97 2.82
CA THR A 102 5.96 19.41 2.34
C THR A 102 5.78 18.23 1.40
N ALA A 103 4.51 17.86 1.06
CA ALA A 103 4.24 16.71 0.23
C ALA A 103 4.41 16.99 -1.27
N THR A 104 4.99 16.03 -1.97
CA THR A 104 5.11 16.02 -3.44
C THR A 104 4.49 14.74 -3.99
N LEU A 105 3.65 14.86 -5.03
CA LEU A 105 3.02 13.73 -5.69
C LEU A 105 3.85 13.27 -6.90
N ASN A 106 4.25 12.01 -6.88
CA ASN A 106 4.78 11.27 -8.00
C ASN A 106 3.65 10.41 -8.59
N PHE A 107 2.99 10.91 -9.62
CA PHE A 107 1.90 10.21 -10.27
C PHE A 107 2.43 9.41 -11.46
N ILE A 108 2.25 8.09 -11.45
CA ILE A 108 2.88 7.14 -12.38
C ILE A 108 1.83 6.50 -13.27
N PRO A 109 1.80 6.84 -14.58
CA PRO A 109 0.87 6.25 -15.52
C PRO A 109 1.15 4.76 -15.77
N GLY A 110 0.07 3.99 -15.97
CA GLY A 110 0.14 2.58 -16.33
C GLY A 110 0.55 1.66 -15.19
N HIS A 111 0.46 2.13 -13.94
CA HIS A 111 0.77 1.34 -12.75
C HIS A 111 -0.38 1.36 -11.74
N GLY A 112 -0.56 0.24 -11.06
CA GLY A 112 -1.47 0.10 -9.93
C GLY A 112 -0.75 0.13 -8.59
N HIS A 113 -1.35 -0.48 -7.60
CA HIS A 113 -0.84 -0.51 -6.22
C HIS A 113 0.42 -1.36 -6.07
N ILE A 114 0.43 -2.55 -6.67
CA ILE A 114 1.51 -3.54 -6.57
C ILE A 114 2.59 -3.24 -7.60
N SER A 115 2.18 -3.02 -8.84
CA SER A 115 3.09 -2.81 -9.97
C SER A 115 3.93 -1.55 -9.82
N LEU A 116 3.41 -0.51 -9.20
CA LEU A 116 4.17 0.69 -8.88
C LEU A 116 5.34 0.37 -7.94
N VAL A 117 5.07 -0.34 -6.85
CA VAL A 117 6.12 -0.68 -5.88
C VAL A 117 7.16 -1.62 -6.48
N THR A 118 6.75 -2.62 -7.25
CA THR A 118 7.68 -3.55 -7.89
C THR A 118 8.57 -2.86 -8.93
N ALA A 119 8.02 -1.97 -9.74
CA ALA A 119 8.75 -1.28 -10.80
C ALA A 119 9.64 -0.13 -10.29
N TYR A 120 9.18 0.63 -9.27
CA TYR A 120 9.83 1.86 -8.81
C TYR A 120 10.52 1.74 -7.46
N ARG A 121 10.58 0.56 -6.85
CA ARG A 121 11.19 0.33 -5.52
C ARG A 121 12.57 0.98 -5.37
N SER A 122 13.47 0.76 -6.33
CA SER A 122 14.82 1.32 -6.30
C SER A 122 14.83 2.84 -6.39
N GLN A 123 13.94 3.43 -7.19
CA GLN A 123 13.83 4.88 -7.33
C GLN A 123 13.23 5.52 -6.07
N ILE A 124 12.21 4.90 -5.48
CA ILE A 124 11.61 5.33 -4.22
C ILE A 124 12.66 5.36 -3.11
N ILE A 125 13.41 4.26 -2.96
CA ILE A 125 14.49 4.16 -1.96
C ILE A 125 15.57 5.21 -2.22
N LYS A 126 16.01 5.39 -3.46
CA LYS A 126 17.03 6.38 -3.82
C LYS A 126 16.58 7.79 -3.44
N GLN A 127 15.37 8.19 -3.80
CA GLN A 127 14.84 9.51 -3.44
C GLN A 127 14.74 9.70 -1.93
N ALA A 128 14.27 8.68 -1.20
CA ALA A 128 14.21 8.74 0.27
C ALA A 128 15.60 8.93 0.89
N LEU A 129 16.62 8.22 0.37
CA LEU A 129 18.01 8.36 0.84
C LEU A 129 18.62 9.73 0.51
N GLU A 130 18.24 10.34 -0.60
CA GLU A 130 18.67 11.70 -0.95
C GLU A 130 18.10 12.74 0.04
N LEU A 131 16.85 12.59 0.44
CA LEU A 131 16.22 13.46 1.44
C LEU A 131 16.83 13.33 2.85
N LEU A 132 17.40 12.15 3.18
CA LEU A 132 18.08 11.96 4.47
C LEU A 132 19.46 12.64 4.54
N LYS A 133 20.00 13.05 3.40
CA LYS A 133 21.32 13.72 3.32
C LYS A 133 21.22 15.25 3.29
N ALA A 134 20.00 15.77 3.09
CA ALA A 134 19.70 17.20 3.03
C ALA A 134 19.30 17.74 4.41
#